data_cece3f9921d8e84aec3fa314592dae31
#
_entry.id   cece3f9921d8e84aec3fa314592dae31
#
_cell.length_a   1.000
_cell.length_b   1.000
_cell.length_c   1.000
_cell.angle_alpha   90.00
_cell.angle_beta   90.00
_cell.angle_gamma   90.00
#
_symmetry.space_group_name_H-M   'P 1'
#
loop_
_entity.id
_entity.type
_entity.pdbx_description
1 polymer ?
#
loop_
_entity_poly.entity_id
_entity_poly.type
_entity_poly.pdbx_seq_one_letter_code
_entity_poly.pdbx_strand_id
1 'polypeptide(L)'
;MSKNHNLIAGVGPTGLCEDYEVKILICYLMSKINKNLNIEELKEILIFSGLVNHFVFVQALNELLDLEHIKEVEKEEYTLTEKGLEMAQFFSDSISESVRIKAVEQAKNLIKEKDYDEHQLASIEKLDLGYNICLNLGDNDDHLMELKLFAPDKKQCEIIKNNFYENPELVYKIVLNLLTGDINSVYTSLAQRTLKFPNKDLKK
;
A
#
# COMPACT_ATOMS: atom_id res chain seq x y z
N MET A 1 -26.19 32.45 12.06
CA MET A 1 -25.03 32.91 11.26
C MET A 1 -24.57 31.74 10.45
N SER A 2 -24.84 31.76 9.17
CA SER A 2 -24.47 30.69 8.21
C SER A 2 -22.95 30.75 7.97
N LYS A 3 -22.22 29.71 8.37
CA LYS A 3 -20.81 29.57 7.97
C LYS A 3 -20.78 29.23 6.49
N ASN A 4 -20.31 30.15 5.68
CA ASN A 4 -19.98 29.91 4.28
C ASN A 4 -18.91 28.79 4.23
N HIS A 5 -19.32 27.58 3.88
CA HIS A 5 -18.39 26.53 3.48
C HIS A 5 -17.88 26.91 2.09
N ASN A 6 -16.72 27.56 2.04
CA ASN A 6 -15.96 27.67 0.81
C ASN A 6 -15.63 26.25 0.35
N LEU A 7 -16.18 25.86 -0.80
CA LEU A 7 -15.82 24.63 -1.51
C LEU A 7 -14.34 24.72 -1.87
N ILE A 8 -13.48 24.18 -1.04
CA ILE A 8 -12.06 24.02 -1.37
C ILE A 8 -11.97 22.86 -2.35
N ALA A 9 -11.36 23.08 -3.51
CA ALA A 9 -11.22 22.08 -4.54
C ALA A 9 -10.54 20.81 -4.00
N GLY A 10 -11.20 19.64 -4.20
CA GLY A 10 -10.69 18.34 -3.77
C GLY A 10 -11.14 17.85 -2.38
N VAL A 11 -11.99 18.61 -1.68
CA VAL A 11 -12.54 18.21 -0.37
C VAL A 11 -14.04 17.96 -0.50
N GLY A 12 -14.51 16.81 0.01
CA GLY A 12 -15.93 16.49 0.08
C GLY A 12 -16.68 17.40 1.08
N PRO A 13 -18.01 17.39 1.09
CA PRO A 13 -18.84 18.25 1.94
C PRO A 13 -18.56 18.13 3.45
N THR A 14 -17.95 17.04 3.87
CA THR A 14 -17.58 16.70 5.27
C THR A 14 -16.08 16.69 5.51
N GLY A 15 -15.26 17.09 4.51
CA GLY A 15 -13.81 17.06 4.63
C GLY A 15 -13.25 18.18 5.51
N LEU A 16 -12.05 17.95 6.04
CA LEU A 16 -11.33 18.89 6.90
C LEU A 16 -10.60 19.95 6.07
N CYS A 17 -10.67 21.19 6.53
CA CYS A 17 -10.04 22.34 5.89
C CYS A 17 -8.99 23.01 6.79
N GLU A 18 -9.05 22.76 8.09
CA GLU A 18 -8.15 23.38 9.06
C GLU A 18 -6.92 22.48 9.29
N ASP A 19 -5.73 23.05 9.19
CA ASP A 19 -4.47 22.34 9.30
C ASP A 19 -4.33 21.53 10.61
N TYR A 20 -4.72 22.11 11.74
CA TYR A 20 -4.65 21.45 13.04
C TYR A 20 -5.56 20.20 13.11
N GLU A 21 -6.75 20.23 12.48
CA GLU A 21 -7.67 19.09 12.44
C GLU A 21 -7.07 17.95 11.61
N VAL A 22 -6.38 18.28 10.52
CA VAL A 22 -5.71 17.29 9.65
C VAL A 22 -4.56 16.62 10.42
N LYS A 23 -3.76 17.37 11.16
CA LYS A 23 -2.70 16.81 12.02
C LYS A 23 -3.25 15.83 13.05
N ILE A 24 -4.33 16.21 13.73
CA ILE A 24 -5.00 15.32 14.69
C ILE A 24 -5.55 14.08 14.00
N LEU A 25 -6.16 14.23 12.82
CA LEU A 25 -6.71 13.09 12.06
C LEU A 25 -5.62 12.10 11.64
N ILE A 26 -4.46 12.58 11.18
CA ILE A 26 -3.32 11.71 10.84
C ILE A 26 -2.85 10.93 12.07
N CYS A 27 -2.61 11.61 13.21
CA CYS A 27 -2.20 10.95 14.44
C CYS A 27 -3.26 9.95 14.95
N TYR A 28 -4.53 10.32 14.91
CA TYR A 28 -5.64 9.45 15.28
C TYR A 28 -5.70 8.19 14.40
N LEU A 29 -5.63 8.36 13.09
CA LEU A 29 -5.62 7.27 12.12
C LEU A 29 -4.48 6.29 12.43
N MET A 30 -3.25 6.80 12.54
CA MET A 30 -2.07 5.97 12.82
C MET A 30 -2.18 5.25 14.16
N SER A 31 -2.77 5.88 15.20
CA SER A 31 -3.01 5.26 16.50
C SER A 31 -4.00 4.09 16.45
N LYS A 32 -4.99 4.15 15.53
CA LYS A 32 -6.01 3.10 15.38
C LYS A 32 -5.54 1.93 14.52
N ILE A 33 -4.67 2.20 13.56
CA ILE A 33 -4.14 1.17 12.66
C ILE A 33 -3.00 0.39 13.32
N ASN A 34 -2.22 1.05 14.19
CA ASN A 34 -1.08 0.45 14.89
C ASN A 34 -0.07 -0.24 13.95
N LYS A 35 0.10 0.31 12.76
CA LYS A 35 1.10 -0.07 11.75
C LYS A 35 1.78 1.19 11.23
N ASN A 36 2.99 1.05 10.74
CA ASN A 36 3.60 2.11 9.95
C ASN A 36 2.79 2.29 8.66
N LEU A 37 2.69 3.52 8.19
CA LEU A 37 2.02 3.86 6.95
C LEU A 37 2.99 4.64 6.05
N ASN A 38 3.02 4.30 4.78
CA ASN A 38 3.78 5.07 3.81
C ASN A 38 2.97 6.27 3.30
N ILE A 39 3.67 7.20 2.61
CA ILE A 39 3.05 8.43 2.15
C ILE A 39 1.90 8.17 1.15
N GLU A 40 2.02 7.15 0.30
CA GLU A 40 0.98 6.82 -0.68
C GLU A 40 -0.27 6.25 0.00
N GLU A 41 -0.11 5.42 1.03
CA GLU A 41 -1.22 4.92 1.84
C GLU A 41 -1.94 6.07 2.56
N LEU A 42 -1.20 7.00 3.15
CA LEU A 42 -1.81 8.18 3.79
C LEU A 42 -2.57 9.05 2.79
N LYS A 43 -2.04 9.25 1.58
CA LYS A 43 -2.72 9.97 0.50
C LYS A 43 -3.99 9.24 0.06
N GLU A 44 -3.92 7.94 -0.13
CA GLU A 44 -5.07 7.12 -0.55
C GLU A 44 -6.20 7.19 0.47
N ILE A 45 -5.87 7.03 1.76
CA ILE A 45 -6.85 7.09 2.84
C ILE A 45 -7.46 8.49 2.99
N LEU A 46 -6.67 9.56 2.89
CA LEU A 46 -7.10 10.90 3.29
C LEU A 46 -7.47 11.79 2.11
N ILE A 47 -6.71 11.75 1.01
CA ILE A 47 -6.91 12.63 -0.14
C ILE A 47 -7.91 12.02 -1.12
N PHE A 48 -7.67 10.78 -1.58
CA PHE A 48 -8.56 10.15 -2.57
C PHE A 48 -9.95 9.83 -2.03
N SER A 49 -10.08 9.66 -0.71
CA SER A 49 -11.39 9.57 -0.04
C SER A 49 -12.14 10.91 0.06
N GLY A 50 -11.49 12.03 -0.31
CA GLY A 50 -12.04 13.38 -0.21
C GLY A 50 -12.14 13.92 1.22
N LEU A 51 -11.40 13.36 2.18
CA LEU A 51 -11.38 13.81 3.57
C LEU A 51 -10.50 15.05 3.76
N VAL A 52 -9.40 15.15 3.02
CA VAL A 52 -8.40 16.22 3.17
C VAL A 52 -7.94 16.70 1.79
N ASN A 53 -7.66 18.01 1.68
CA ASN A 53 -7.02 18.57 0.49
C ASN A 53 -5.52 18.24 0.45
N HIS A 54 -4.97 18.03 -0.75
CA HIS A 54 -3.57 17.69 -0.94
C HIS A 54 -2.60 18.70 -0.32
N PHE A 55 -2.85 19.98 -0.46
CA PHE A 55 -1.93 21.03 0.05
C PHE A 55 -1.93 21.04 1.58
N VAL A 56 -3.12 20.96 2.19
CA VAL A 56 -3.24 20.92 3.65
C VAL A 56 -2.64 19.62 4.21
N PHE A 57 -2.79 18.49 3.52
CA PHE A 57 -2.16 17.23 3.88
C PHE A 57 -0.64 17.33 3.91
N VAL A 58 -0.02 17.84 2.83
CA VAL A 58 1.44 17.96 2.74
C VAL A 58 2.00 18.88 3.82
N GLN A 59 1.33 20.02 4.07
CA GLN A 59 1.71 20.93 5.14
C GLN A 59 1.61 20.25 6.51
N ALA A 60 0.47 19.64 6.82
CA ALA A 60 0.24 18.94 8.08
C ALA A 60 1.26 17.81 8.33
N LEU A 61 1.60 17.04 7.29
CA LEU A 61 2.58 15.96 7.40
C LEU A 61 3.99 16.49 7.74
N ASN A 62 4.43 17.57 7.06
CA ASN A 62 5.72 18.19 7.34
C ASN A 62 5.76 18.76 8.77
N GLU A 63 4.71 19.44 9.21
CA GLU A 63 4.65 19.98 10.57
C GLU A 63 4.62 18.88 11.64
N LEU A 64 3.98 17.75 11.37
CA LEU A 64 4.01 16.58 12.28
C LEU A 64 5.41 15.97 12.41
N LEU A 65 6.21 15.98 11.34
CA LEU A 65 7.61 15.56 11.35
C LEU A 65 8.47 16.56 12.13
N ASP A 66 8.34 17.87 11.86
CA ASP A 66 9.10 18.93 12.52
C ASP A 66 8.81 18.97 14.03
N LEU A 67 7.58 18.74 14.44
CA LEU A 67 7.14 18.68 15.84
C LEU A 67 7.40 17.32 16.52
N GLU A 68 7.93 16.36 15.77
CA GLU A 68 8.22 15.00 16.24
C GLU A 68 6.96 14.23 16.72
N HIS A 69 5.78 14.50 16.18
CA HIS A 69 4.58 13.70 16.45
C HIS A 69 4.57 12.40 15.66
N ILE A 70 5.20 12.41 14.49
CA ILE A 70 5.53 11.24 13.69
C ILE A 70 7.02 11.24 13.38
N LYS A 71 7.57 10.09 13.02
CA LYS A 71 8.95 9.96 12.54
C LYS A 71 9.02 9.03 11.35
N GLU A 72 9.94 9.31 10.45
CA GLU A 72 10.28 8.42 9.35
C GLU A 72 11.15 7.27 9.88
N VAL A 73 10.77 6.02 9.57
CA VAL A 73 11.52 4.81 9.97
C VAL A 73 12.23 4.19 8.78
N GLU A 74 11.63 4.27 7.60
CA GLU A 74 12.23 3.93 6.31
C GLU A 74 11.82 5.00 5.31
N LYS A 75 12.36 4.95 4.09
CA LYS A 75 12.07 5.95 3.07
C LYS A 75 10.57 6.08 2.84
N GLU A 76 10.03 7.26 3.16
CA GLU A 76 8.61 7.61 3.05
C GLU A 76 7.64 6.74 3.87
N GLU A 77 8.16 5.99 4.85
CA GLU A 77 7.38 5.21 5.80
C GLU A 77 7.43 5.84 7.19
N TYR A 78 6.27 6.10 7.77
CA TYR A 78 6.10 6.86 9.01
C TYR A 78 5.52 6.02 10.13
N THR A 79 5.99 6.29 11.35
CA THR A 79 5.42 5.73 12.57
C THR A 79 5.03 6.83 13.54
N LEU A 80 4.02 6.55 14.37
CA LEU A 80 3.56 7.46 15.41
C LEU A 80 4.54 7.47 16.59
N THR A 81 4.81 8.65 17.14
CA THR A 81 5.60 8.79 18.38
C THR A 81 4.68 8.86 19.60
N GLU A 82 5.28 8.90 20.81
CA GLU A 82 4.52 9.11 22.05
C GLU A 82 3.77 10.46 22.02
N LYS A 83 4.41 11.53 21.55
CA LYS A 83 3.77 12.84 21.37
C LYS A 83 2.57 12.80 20.42
N GLY A 84 2.71 12.09 19.32
CA GLY A 84 1.62 11.89 18.36
C GLY A 84 0.47 11.07 18.94
N LEU A 85 0.79 10.06 19.76
CA LEU A 85 -0.23 9.27 20.46
C LEU A 85 -1.00 10.12 21.48
N GLU A 86 -0.32 10.96 22.26
CA GLU A 86 -0.95 11.91 23.17
C GLU A 86 -1.86 12.88 22.40
N MET A 87 -1.39 13.44 21.28
CA MET A 87 -2.21 14.28 20.42
C MET A 87 -3.49 13.58 19.97
N ALA A 88 -3.39 12.34 19.52
CA ALA A 88 -4.54 11.53 19.13
C ALA A 88 -5.51 11.29 20.27
N GLN A 89 -5.01 11.01 21.48
CA GLN A 89 -5.84 10.70 22.64
C GLN A 89 -6.58 11.94 23.18
N PHE A 90 -5.92 13.09 23.26
CA PHE A 90 -6.49 14.27 23.89
C PHE A 90 -7.33 15.13 22.94
N PHE A 91 -7.04 15.12 21.66
CA PHE A 91 -7.65 16.05 20.72
C PHE A 91 -8.55 15.41 19.65
N SER A 92 -8.65 14.08 19.57
CA SER A 92 -9.46 13.42 18.55
C SER A 92 -10.95 13.81 18.58
N ASP A 93 -11.48 14.19 19.72
CA ASP A 93 -12.88 14.62 19.88
C ASP A 93 -13.17 16.00 19.26
N SER A 94 -12.15 16.77 18.92
CA SER A 94 -12.31 18.01 18.14
C SER A 94 -12.72 17.74 16.68
N ILE A 95 -12.47 16.52 16.18
CA ILE A 95 -12.85 16.08 14.84
C ILE A 95 -14.18 15.35 14.91
N SER A 96 -15.07 15.61 13.95
CA SER A 96 -16.37 14.94 13.93
C SER A 96 -16.21 13.41 13.86
N GLU A 97 -17.06 12.70 14.58
CA GLU A 97 -17.03 11.24 14.65
C GLU A 97 -17.16 10.60 13.26
N SER A 98 -17.98 11.17 12.38
CA SER A 98 -18.16 10.69 11.01
C SER A 98 -16.88 10.71 10.19
N VAL A 99 -16.03 11.74 10.34
CA VAL A 99 -14.74 11.85 9.68
C VAL A 99 -13.76 10.82 10.23
N ARG A 100 -13.72 10.67 11.56
CA ARG A 100 -12.86 9.68 12.23
C ARG A 100 -13.20 8.25 11.81
N ILE A 101 -14.49 7.89 11.80
CA ILE A 101 -14.96 6.56 11.37
C ILE A 101 -14.59 6.34 9.91
N LYS A 102 -14.92 7.29 9.02
CA LYS A 102 -14.61 7.15 7.59
C LYS A 102 -13.12 6.95 7.33
N ALA A 103 -12.24 7.71 8.00
CA ALA A 103 -10.79 7.55 7.83
C ALA A 103 -10.30 6.16 8.24
N VAL A 104 -10.79 5.65 9.40
CA VAL A 104 -10.40 4.32 9.89
C VAL A 104 -10.96 3.20 9.00
N GLU A 105 -12.17 3.33 8.48
CA GLU A 105 -12.76 2.36 7.54
C GLU A 105 -11.98 2.29 6.24
N GLN A 106 -11.62 3.44 5.65
CA GLN A 106 -10.80 3.50 4.44
C GLN A 106 -9.44 2.82 4.66
N ALA A 107 -8.78 3.12 5.79
CA ALA A 107 -7.51 2.50 6.12
C ALA A 107 -7.62 0.97 6.30
N LYS A 108 -8.67 0.50 6.98
CA LYS A 108 -8.90 -0.94 7.16
C LYS A 108 -9.19 -1.64 5.84
N ASN A 109 -9.92 -0.99 4.92
CA ASN A 109 -10.19 -1.54 3.61
C ASN A 109 -8.90 -1.64 2.78
N LEU A 110 -8.12 -0.56 2.73
CA LEU A 110 -6.84 -0.55 2.04
C LEU A 110 -5.87 -1.63 2.55
N ILE A 111 -5.78 -1.79 3.87
CA ILE A 111 -4.92 -2.80 4.48
C ILE A 111 -5.43 -4.21 4.16
N LYS A 112 -6.75 -4.43 4.22
CA LYS A 112 -7.34 -5.72 3.85
C LYS A 112 -7.14 -6.06 2.39
N GLU A 113 -7.31 -5.08 1.48
CA GLU A 113 -7.04 -5.26 0.05
C GLU A 113 -5.57 -5.64 -0.18
N LYS A 114 -4.63 -4.96 0.46
CA LYS A 114 -3.21 -5.29 0.38
C LYS A 114 -2.85 -6.65 1.00
N ASP A 115 -3.34 -6.92 2.21
CA ASP A 115 -3.13 -8.22 2.87
C ASP A 115 -3.78 -9.37 2.04
N TYR A 116 -4.92 -9.10 1.40
CA TYR A 116 -5.62 -10.03 0.53
C TYR A 116 -4.84 -10.27 -0.76
N ASP A 117 -4.40 -9.21 -1.43
CA ASP A 117 -3.58 -9.29 -2.64
C ASP A 117 -2.26 -10.03 -2.36
N GLU A 118 -1.58 -9.73 -1.26
CA GLU A 118 -0.33 -10.41 -0.91
C GLU A 118 -0.51 -11.90 -0.60
N HIS A 119 -1.54 -12.29 0.14
CA HIS A 119 -1.79 -13.70 0.48
C HIS A 119 -2.41 -14.46 -0.69
N GLN A 120 -3.17 -13.79 -1.54
CA GLN A 120 -3.79 -14.40 -2.71
C GLN A 120 -2.80 -14.61 -3.85
N LEU A 121 -1.88 -13.66 -4.08
CA LEU A 121 -0.88 -13.76 -5.14
C LEU A 121 0.22 -14.77 -4.83
N ALA A 122 0.66 -14.91 -3.57
CA ALA A 122 1.69 -15.90 -3.24
C ALA A 122 1.63 -16.35 -1.78
N SER A 123 1.65 -17.66 -1.55
CA SER A 123 1.77 -18.28 -0.23
C SER A 123 2.98 -19.22 -0.16
N ILE A 124 3.63 -19.28 1.02
CA ILE A 124 4.79 -20.11 1.28
C ILE A 124 4.44 -21.13 2.36
N GLU A 125 4.55 -22.41 2.04
CA GLU A 125 4.30 -23.54 2.92
C GLU A 125 5.64 -24.24 3.25
N LYS A 126 5.92 -24.47 4.53
CA LYS A 126 7.09 -25.24 4.96
C LYS A 126 6.82 -26.74 4.82
N LEU A 127 7.75 -27.45 4.23
CA LEU A 127 7.77 -28.92 4.11
C LEU A 127 8.86 -29.50 5.00
N ASP A 128 8.89 -30.83 5.12
CA ASP A 128 9.95 -31.55 5.83
C ASP A 128 11.33 -31.32 5.19
N LEU A 129 11.38 -31.21 3.86
CA LEU A 129 12.60 -30.98 3.07
C LEU A 129 12.37 -29.75 2.17
N GLY A 130 12.48 -28.53 2.74
CA GLY A 130 12.36 -27.30 1.97
C GLY A 130 11.00 -26.60 2.09
N TYR A 131 10.56 -25.97 1.03
CA TYR A 131 9.37 -25.12 0.98
C TYR A 131 8.62 -25.29 -0.33
N ASN A 132 7.30 -25.17 -0.27
CA ASN A 132 6.50 -24.90 -1.46
C ASN A 132 6.14 -23.42 -1.50
N ILE A 133 6.22 -22.84 -2.68
CA ILE A 133 5.61 -21.54 -2.98
C ILE A 133 4.48 -21.75 -3.95
N CYS A 134 3.29 -21.25 -3.60
CA CYS A 134 2.13 -21.22 -4.48
C CYS A 134 1.92 -19.79 -4.95
N LEU A 135 1.89 -19.60 -6.28
CA LEU A 135 1.67 -18.33 -6.95
C LEU A 135 0.32 -18.38 -7.62
N ASN A 136 -0.55 -17.43 -7.30
CA ASN A 136 -1.91 -17.36 -7.82
C ASN A 136 -2.08 -16.05 -8.61
N LEU A 137 -2.82 -16.12 -9.70
CA LEU A 137 -3.27 -14.96 -10.45
C LEU A 137 -4.74 -15.17 -10.81
N GLY A 138 -5.57 -14.21 -10.48
CA GLY A 138 -7.01 -14.23 -10.71
C GLY A 138 -7.78 -13.55 -9.58
N ASP A 139 -9.03 -13.24 -9.83
CA ASP A 139 -9.97 -12.74 -8.84
C ASP A 139 -10.72 -13.90 -8.16
N ASN A 140 -11.54 -13.58 -7.15
CA ASN A 140 -12.31 -14.57 -6.36
C ASN A 140 -13.13 -15.54 -7.21
N ASP A 141 -13.57 -15.12 -8.39
CA ASP A 141 -14.43 -15.90 -9.29
C ASP A 141 -13.69 -16.46 -10.52
N ASP A 142 -12.50 -15.90 -10.88
CA ASP A 142 -11.74 -16.28 -12.07
C ASP A 142 -10.29 -16.64 -11.75
N HIS A 143 -9.99 -17.91 -11.54
CA HIS A 143 -8.63 -18.41 -11.39
C HIS A 143 -7.93 -18.49 -12.75
N LEU A 144 -7.06 -17.53 -13.07
CA LEU A 144 -6.28 -17.50 -14.31
C LEU A 144 -5.07 -18.44 -14.27
N MET A 145 -4.39 -18.50 -13.14
CA MET A 145 -3.21 -19.35 -12.95
C MET A 145 -3.01 -19.70 -11.48
N GLU A 146 -2.71 -20.96 -11.22
CA GLU A 146 -2.11 -21.42 -9.98
C GLU A 146 -0.82 -22.17 -10.32
N LEU A 147 0.31 -21.72 -9.75
CA LEU A 147 1.63 -22.31 -10.00
C LEU A 147 2.29 -22.67 -8.67
N LYS A 148 2.49 -23.96 -8.42
CA LYS A 148 3.15 -24.45 -7.21
C LYS A 148 4.57 -24.91 -7.54
N LEU A 149 5.56 -24.33 -6.87
CA LEU A 149 6.97 -24.58 -7.07
C LEU A 149 7.63 -25.02 -5.77
N PHE A 150 8.55 -25.98 -5.84
CA PHE A 150 9.44 -26.36 -4.74
C PHE A 150 10.64 -25.42 -4.70
N ALA A 151 11.03 -24.99 -3.50
CA ALA A 151 12.26 -24.27 -3.24
C ALA A 151 13.01 -24.88 -2.05
N PRO A 152 14.34 -25.01 -2.11
CA PRO A 152 15.14 -25.65 -1.06
C PRO A 152 15.19 -24.83 0.22
N ASP A 153 15.03 -23.50 0.15
CA ASP A 153 15.09 -22.61 1.29
C ASP A 153 14.09 -21.46 1.19
N LYS A 154 13.82 -20.82 2.34
CA LYS A 154 12.88 -19.71 2.44
C LYS A 154 13.34 -18.47 1.64
N LYS A 155 14.64 -18.22 1.55
CA LYS A 155 15.20 -17.08 0.83
C LYS A 155 14.86 -17.14 -0.66
N GLN A 156 14.92 -18.35 -1.24
CA GLN A 156 14.54 -18.55 -2.63
C GLN A 156 13.02 -18.32 -2.83
N CYS A 157 12.18 -18.74 -1.88
CA CYS A 157 10.75 -18.43 -1.92
C CYS A 157 10.50 -16.92 -1.93
N GLU A 158 11.17 -16.16 -1.06
CA GLU A 158 11.02 -14.70 -1.00
C GLU A 158 11.47 -14.02 -2.30
N ILE A 159 12.55 -14.49 -2.93
CA ILE A 159 12.99 -14.00 -4.23
C ILE A 159 11.92 -14.27 -5.31
N ILE A 160 11.37 -15.48 -5.35
CA ILE A 160 10.31 -15.85 -6.31
C ILE A 160 9.06 -15.00 -6.05
N LYS A 161 8.65 -14.86 -4.79
CA LYS A 161 7.51 -14.04 -4.36
C LYS A 161 7.65 -12.60 -4.85
N ASN A 162 8.77 -11.96 -4.54
CA ASN A 162 9.02 -10.56 -4.89
C ASN A 162 9.04 -10.34 -6.40
N ASN A 163 9.71 -11.23 -7.16
CA ASN A 163 9.72 -11.15 -8.63
C ASN A 163 8.34 -11.36 -9.25
N PHE A 164 7.51 -12.20 -8.64
CA PHE A 164 6.14 -12.42 -9.11
C PHE A 164 5.26 -11.18 -8.85
N TYR A 165 5.38 -10.56 -7.67
CA TYR A 165 4.63 -9.34 -7.33
C TYR A 165 4.95 -8.15 -8.24
N GLU A 166 6.20 -8.06 -8.72
CA GLU A 166 6.56 -6.99 -9.65
C GLU A 166 5.76 -7.04 -10.96
N ASN A 167 5.43 -8.24 -11.45
CA ASN A 167 4.69 -8.37 -12.72
C ASN A 167 4.03 -9.75 -12.89
N PRO A 168 2.94 -10.05 -12.17
CA PRO A 168 2.27 -11.34 -12.20
C PRO A 168 1.68 -11.67 -13.58
N GLU A 169 1.14 -10.66 -14.29
CA GLU A 169 0.59 -10.86 -15.65
C GLU A 169 1.64 -11.26 -16.66
N LEU A 170 2.87 -10.73 -16.54
CA LEU A 170 3.95 -11.09 -17.43
C LEU A 170 4.36 -12.56 -17.23
N VAL A 171 4.44 -13.00 -15.97
CA VAL A 171 4.71 -14.40 -15.65
C VAL A 171 3.64 -15.30 -16.24
N TYR A 172 2.36 -14.96 -16.08
CA TYR A 172 1.25 -15.69 -16.69
C TYR A 172 1.39 -15.78 -18.21
N LYS A 173 1.61 -14.66 -18.91
CA LYS A 173 1.78 -14.61 -20.37
C LYS A 173 2.96 -15.47 -20.84
N ILE A 174 4.09 -15.43 -20.13
CA ILE A 174 5.25 -16.24 -20.46
C ILE A 174 4.94 -17.74 -20.31
N VAL A 175 4.34 -18.13 -19.17
CA VAL A 175 3.98 -19.53 -18.92
C VAL A 175 2.98 -20.01 -19.98
N LEU A 176 1.95 -19.23 -20.26
CA LEU A 176 0.94 -19.58 -21.26
C LEU A 176 1.57 -19.76 -22.65
N ASN A 177 2.40 -18.81 -23.10
CA ASN A 177 3.06 -18.87 -24.41
C ASN A 177 4.04 -20.04 -24.52
N LEU A 178 4.75 -20.37 -23.44
CA LEU A 178 5.61 -21.56 -23.39
C LEU A 178 4.80 -22.85 -23.56
N LEU A 179 3.67 -22.97 -22.86
CA LEU A 179 2.81 -24.15 -22.91
C LEU A 179 2.07 -24.30 -24.23
N THR A 180 1.77 -23.20 -24.91
CA THR A 180 1.15 -23.21 -26.25
C THR A 180 2.17 -23.31 -27.39
N GLY A 181 3.48 -23.29 -27.09
CA GLY A 181 4.53 -23.38 -28.09
C GLY A 181 4.83 -22.09 -28.83
N ASP A 182 4.27 -20.97 -28.44
CA ASP A 182 4.55 -19.65 -29.03
C ASP A 182 5.83 -19.02 -28.44
N ILE A 183 6.94 -19.55 -28.85
CA ILE A 183 8.28 -19.12 -28.40
C ILE A 183 8.58 -17.67 -28.82
N ASN A 184 8.07 -17.21 -29.96
CA ASN A 184 8.29 -15.84 -30.43
C ASN A 184 7.67 -14.81 -29.49
N SER A 185 6.46 -15.05 -29.00
CA SER A 185 5.79 -14.20 -28.03
C SER A 185 6.50 -14.20 -26.67
N VAL A 186 7.15 -15.29 -26.27
CA VAL A 186 8.00 -15.33 -25.08
C VAL A 186 9.18 -14.38 -25.21
N TYR A 187 9.92 -14.44 -26.33
CA TYR A 187 11.05 -13.52 -26.58
C TYR A 187 10.61 -12.05 -26.60
N THR A 188 9.47 -11.75 -27.22
CA THR A 188 8.93 -10.39 -27.27
C THR A 188 8.58 -9.88 -25.86
N SER A 189 7.97 -10.71 -25.05
CA SER A 189 7.61 -10.37 -23.66
C SER A 189 8.84 -10.12 -22.78
N LEU A 190 9.88 -10.93 -22.93
CA LEU A 190 11.14 -10.74 -22.20
C LEU A 190 11.90 -9.49 -22.67
N ALA A 191 11.91 -9.18 -23.96
CA ALA A 191 12.53 -7.98 -24.50
C ALA A 191 11.88 -6.70 -23.96
N GLN A 192 10.55 -6.67 -23.82
CA GLN A 192 9.82 -5.55 -23.24
C GLN A 192 10.19 -5.33 -21.76
N ARG A 193 10.43 -6.39 -20.98
CA ARG A 193 10.91 -6.30 -19.61
C ARG A 193 12.29 -5.67 -19.53
N THR A 194 13.22 -6.09 -20.39
CA THR A 194 14.60 -5.58 -20.42
C THR A 194 14.66 -4.10 -20.75
N LEU A 195 13.74 -3.58 -21.57
CA LEU A 195 13.64 -2.16 -21.93
C LEU A 195 13.07 -1.31 -20.78
N LYS A 196 12.16 -1.88 -19.96
CA LYS A 196 11.58 -1.17 -18.81
C LYS A 196 12.47 -1.19 -17.57
N PHE A 197 13.31 -2.22 -17.42
CA PHE A 197 14.21 -2.41 -16.28
C PHE A 197 15.60 -2.78 -16.77
N PRO A 198 16.43 -1.80 -17.20
CA PRO A 198 17.81 -2.10 -17.57
C PRO A 198 18.54 -2.64 -16.35
N ASN A 199 18.99 -3.89 -16.44
CA ASN A 199 19.72 -4.61 -15.39
C ASN A 199 20.87 -3.73 -14.87
N LYS A 200 20.80 -3.29 -13.62
CA LYS A 200 21.86 -2.54 -12.93
C LYS A 200 23.11 -3.38 -12.62
N ASP A 201 23.05 -4.71 -12.81
CA ASP A 201 24.06 -5.66 -12.32
C ASP A 201 24.91 -6.36 -13.42
N LEU A 202 24.89 -5.88 -14.65
CA LEU A 202 25.82 -6.39 -15.69
C LEU A 202 26.99 -5.40 -15.92
N LYS A 203 27.71 -5.07 -14.85
CA LYS A 203 29.08 -4.57 -14.92
C LYS A 203 29.95 -5.36 -13.96
N LYS A 204 30.48 -6.45 -14.45
CA LYS A 204 31.81 -6.98 -14.08
C LYS A 204 32.52 -7.40 -15.33
#